data_0dadaf533b30ab634476b4d1a3c906f3
#
_entry.id   0dadaf533b30ab634476b4d1a3c906f3
#
_cell.length_a   1.000
_cell.length_b   1.000
_cell.length_c   1.000
_cell.angle_alpha   90.00
_cell.angle_beta   90.00
_cell.angle_gamma   90.00
#
_symmetry.space_group_name_H-M   'P 1'
#
loop_
_entity.id
_entity.type
_entity.pdbx_description
1 polymer ?
#
loop_
_entity_poly.entity_id
_entity_poly.type
_entity_poly.pdbx_seq_one_letter_code
_entity_poly.pdbx_strand_id
1 'polypeptide(L)'
;MMHPAADIRTLLQPGKRVHLAGIGGVSMCALAEVLQGMGLVVQGSDMTDSDTVRHLRSLGMEVAIGHSAENLKNCDAVIRTAAIHDGNPEIAGAIARGIPVYERAQAWGGIMRSYRNACLLYTSP
;
A
#
# COMPACT_ATOMS: atom_id res chain seq x y z
N MET A 1 -11.12 -18.37 -0.02
CA MET A 1 -11.34 -17.65 0.16
C MET A 1 -11.53 -16.43 -0.30
N MET A 2 -11.84 -15.80 -0.33
CA MET A 2 -12.04 -14.85 -0.62
C MET A 2 -11.66 -13.85 -0.96
N HIS A 3 -11.74 -13.10 -1.37
CA HIS A 3 -11.53 -12.31 -1.53
C HIS A 3 -11.38 -11.26 -1.90
N PRO A 4 -11.39 -10.97 -2.17
CA PRO A 4 -10.39 -10.00 -1.91
C PRO A 4 -10.61 -8.65 -2.54
N ALA A 5 -10.97 -8.58 -3.80
CA ALA A 5 -11.17 -7.28 -4.44
C ALA A 5 -12.25 -6.46 -3.74
N ALA A 6 -13.23 -7.13 -3.15
CA ALA A 6 -14.26 -6.45 -2.38
C ALA A 6 -13.70 -5.94 -1.06
N ASP A 7 -12.73 -6.65 -0.51
CA ASP A 7 -12.19 -6.33 0.81
C ASP A 7 -11.25 -5.13 0.79
N ILE A 8 -10.58 -4.88 -0.34
CA ILE A 8 -9.61 -3.81 -0.39
C ILE A 8 -10.25 -2.45 -0.13
N ARG A 9 -11.51 -2.27 -0.48
CA ARG A 9 -12.19 -1.00 -0.24
C ARG A 9 -12.39 -0.71 1.25
N THR A 10 -12.50 -1.75 2.06
CA THR A 10 -12.60 -1.55 3.50
C THR A 10 -11.26 -1.14 4.10
N LEU A 11 -10.17 -1.42 3.40
CA LEU A 11 -8.82 -1.07 3.83
C LEU A 11 -8.38 0.29 3.31
N LEU A 12 -9.10 0.85 2.33
CA LEU A 12 -8.79 2.17 1.78
C LEU A 12 -9.56 3.25 2.52
N GLN A 13 -9.48 3.20 3.85
CA GLN A 13 -10.20 4.12 4.72
C GLN A 13 -9.21 4.92 5.55
N PRO A 14 -9.55 6.17 5.89
CA PRO A 14 -8.68 6.96 6.76
C PRO A 14 -8.37 6.22 8.06
N GLY A 15 -7.13 6.32 8.48
CA GLY A 15 -6.67 5.69 9.72
C GLY A 15 -6.13 4.28 9.57
N LYS A 16 -6.39 3.63 8.45
CA LYS A 16 -5.81 2.31 8.21
C LYS A 16 -4.33 2.44 7.88
N ARG A 17 -3.56 1.44 8.28
CA ARG A 17 -2.10 1.43 8.03
C ARG A 17 -1.82 0.40 6.94
N VAL A 18 -1.13 0.84 5.89
CA VAL A 18 -0.75 -0.04 4.79
C VAL A 18 0.76 -0.04 4.62
N HIS A 19 1.28 -1.22 4.30
CA HIS A 19 2.71 -1.41 4.07
C HIS A 19 2.92 -1.69 2.58
N LEU A 20 3.76 -0.87 1.93
CA LEU A 20 4.05 -1.02 0.51
C LEU A 20 5.44 -1.62 0.35
N ALA A 21 5.50 -2.88 -0.09
CA ALA A 21 6.77 -3.54 -0.38
C ALA A 21 7.27 -3.07 -1.73
N GLY A 22 8.49 -2.54 -1.76
CA GLY A 22 9.05 -1.92 -2.97
C GLY A 22 8.53 -0.51 -3.19
N ILE A 23 8.36 0.23 -2.13
CA ILE A 23 7.69 1.54 -2.14
C ILE A 23 8.40 2.57 -3.02
N GLY A 24 9.70 2.40 -3.26
CA GLY A 24 10.48 3.34 -4.05
C GLY A 24 10.32 3.20 -5.55
N GLY A 25 9.56 2.21 -6.03
CA GLY A 25 9.26 2.08 -7.45
C GLY A 25 8.38 3.22 -7.94
N VAL A 26 8.50 3.54 -9.24
CA VAL A 26 7.79 4.70 -9.80
C VAL A 26 6.29 4.65 -9.52
N SER A 27 5.67 3.52 -9.84
CA SER A 27 4.23 3.37 -9.66
C SER A 27 3.85 3.26 -8.19
N MET A 28 4.70 2.60 -7.40
CA MET A 28 4.41 2.42 -5.97
C MET A 28 4.55 3.73 -5.21
N CYS A 29 5.48 4.59 -5.56
CA CYS A 29 5.63 5.86 -4.87
C CYS A 29 4.42 6.76 -5.15
N ALA A 30 3.89 6.74 -6.37
CA ALA A 30 2.68 7.49 -6.69
C ALA A 30 1.49 6.96 -5.87
N LEU A 31 1.38 5.64 -5.77
CA LEU A 31 0.33 5.01 -4.97
C LEU A 31 0.44 5.42 -3.50
N ALA A 32 1.67 5.44 -2.97
CA ALA A 32 1.90 5.83 -1.58
C ALA A 32 1.38 7.23 -1.31
N GLU A 33 1.66 8.17 -2.19
CA GLU A 33 1.22 9.55 -2.01
C GLU A 33 -0.30 9.67 -2.08
N VAL A 34 -0.93 8.94 -3.00
CA VAL A 34 -2.39 8.96 -3.11
C VAL A 34 -3.03 8.40 -1.85
N LEU A 35 -2.51 7.28 -1.35
CA LEU A 35 -3.06 6.66 -0.14
C LEU A 35 -2.89 7.58 1.06
N GLN A 36 -1.74 8.23 1.18
CA GLN A 36 -1.54 9.17 2.28
C GLN A 36 -2.53 10.34 2.17
N GLY A 37 -2.77 10.82 0.96
CA GLY A 37 -3.74 11.88 0.74
C GLY A 37 -5.16 11.47 1.08
N MET A 38 -5.45 10.18 1.07
CA MET A 38 -6.75 9.65 1.47
C MET A 38 -6.87 9.47 2.98
N GLY A 39 -5.81 9.78 3.72
CA GLY A 39 -5.84 9.67 5.18
C GLY A 39 -5.30 8.37 5.74
N LEU A 40 -4.77 7.49 4.91
CA LEU A 40 -4.15 6.27 5.40
C LEU A 40 -2.77 6.55 5.96
N VAL A 41 -2.34 5.71 6.90
CA VAL A 41 -0.97 5.73 7.40
C VAL A 41 -0.15 4.82 6.48
N VAL A 42 0.78 5.41 5.73
CA VAL A 42 1.55 4.67 4.73
C VAL A 42 2.95 4.42 5.25
N GLN A 43 3.39 3.20 5.12
CA GLN A 43 4.77 2.80 5.42
C GLN A 43 5.23 1.86 4.31
N GLY A 44 6.50 1.54 4.29
CA GLY A 44 6.98 0.63 3.26
C GLY A 44 8.42 0.24 3.45
N SER A 45 8.92 -0.46 2.46
CA SER A 45 10.31 -0.91 2.42
C SER A 45 10.81 -0.89 0.98
N ASP A 46 12.10 -0.79 0.84
CA ASP A 46 12.76 -0.89 -0.46
C ASP A 46 14.17 -1.39 -0.24
N MET A 47 14.75 -2.00 -1.26
CA MET A 47 16.11 -2.50 -1.17
C MET A 47 17.14 -1.38 -1.31
N THR A 48 16.74 -0.24 -1.87
CA THR A 48 17.66 0.85 -2.18
C THR A 48 17.22 2.14 -1.49
N ASP A 49 18.15 2.83 -0.85
CA ASP A 49 17.90 4.16 -0.28
C ASP A 49 18.01 5.19 -1.40
N SER A 50 16.97 5.30 -2.21
CA SER A 50 16.94 6.16 -3.38
C SER A 50 16.40 7.55 -3.03
N ASP A 51 16.50 8.47 -3.99
CA ASP A 51 15.91 9.80 -3.83
C ASP A 51 14.40 9.70 -3.65
N THR A 52 13.76 8.74 -4.31
CA THR A 52 12.34 8.51 -4.15
C THR A 52 12.01 8.14 -2.71
N VAL A 53 12.80 7.25 -2.11
CA VAL A 53 12.61 6.86 -0.71
C VAL A 53 12.77 8.07 0.21
N ARG A 54 13.78 8.90 -0.05
CA ARG A 54 13.99 10.10 0.76
C ARG A 54 12.84 11.08 0.63
N HIS A 55 12.29 11.20 -0.58
CA HIS A 55 11.13 12.05 -0.81
C HIS A 55 9.93 11.56 0.04
N LEU A 56 9.66 10.26 0.02
CA LEU A 56 8.55 9.70 0.77
C LEU A 56 8.75 9.90 2.28
N ARG A 57 9.99 9.76 2.75
CA ARG A 57 10.29 10.03 4.16
C ARG A 57 10.03 11.49 4.51
N SER A 58 10.30 12.40 3.59
CA SER A 58 10.04 13.83 3.83
C SER A 58 8.56 14.12 3.96
N LEU A 59 7.71 13.25 3.44
CA LEU A 59 6.26 13.37 3.59
C LEU A 59 5.74 12.74 4.87
N GLY A 60 6.63 12.22 5.70
CA GLY A 60 6.25 11.62 6.98
C GLY A 60 6.07 10.12 6.96
N MET A 61 6.37 9.46 5.85
CA MET A 61 6.24 8.01 5.76
C MET A 61 7.46 7.31 6.34
N GLU A 62 7.24 6.18 7.00
CA GLU A 62 8.32 5.34 7.50
C GLU A 62 8.70 4.36 6.40
N VAL A 63 9.95 4.40 5.97
CA VAL A 63 10.46 3.50 4.94
C VAL A 63 11.71 2.80 5.45
N ALA A 64 11.67 1.47 5.49
CA ALA A 64 12.81 0.66 5.88
C ALA A 64 13.62 0.27 4.64
N ILE A 65 14.92 0.16 4.81
CA ILE A 65 15.79 -0.35 3.75
C ILE A 65 16.02 -1.83 4.04
N GLY A 66 15.73 -2.67 3.04
CA GLY A 66 15.75 -4.12 3.20
C GLY A 66 14.38 -4.65 3.54
N HIS A 67 14.13 -5.91 3.21
CA HIS A 67 12.84 -6.55 3.47
C HIS A 67 12.96 -7.44 4.70
N SER A 68 12.00 -7.30 5.61
CA SER A 68 11.94 -8.10 6.84
C SER A 68 10.51 -8.12 7.35
N ALA A 69 10.11 -9.25 7.91
CA ALA A 69 8.77 -9.35 8.50
C ALA A 69 8.54 -8.33 9.61
N GLU A 70 9.61 -7.89 10.28
CA GLU A 70 9.52 -6.89 11.33
C GLU A 70 9.08 -5.52 10.79
N ASN A 71 9.29 -5.27 9.51
CA ASN A 71 8.89 -4.00 8.90
C ASN A 71 7.37 -3.84 8.85
N LEU A 72 6.63 -4.96 8.94
CA LEU A 72 5.17 -4.92 8.82
C LEU A 72 4.51 -4.21 9.99
N LYS A 73 5.08 -4.30 11.17
CA LYS A 73 4.52 -3.70 12.38
C LYS A 73 3.05 -4.11 12.53
N ASN A 74 2.16 -3.17 12.74
CA ASN A 74 0.73 -3.44 12.92
C ASN A 74 -0.08 -3.03 11.70
N CYS A 75 0.46 -3.27 10.50
CA CYS A 75 -0.24 -2.86 9.29
C CYS A 75 -1.52 -3.69 9.08
N ASP A 76 -2.48 -3.05 8.44
CA ASP A 76 -3.76 -3.67 8.13
C ASP A 76 -3.74 -4.41 6.80
N ALA A 77 -2.81 -4.04 5.92
CA ALA A 77 -2.68 -4.67 4.61
C ALA A 77 -1.28 -4.44 4.06
N VAL A 78 -0.88 -5.32 3.15
CA VAL A 78 0.39 -5.20 2.42
C VAL A 78 0.05 -5.07 0.94
N ILE A 79 0.72 -4.13 0.27
CA ILE A 79 0.59 -3.96 -1.17
C ILE A 79 1.96 -4.21 -1.79
N ARG A 80 1.98 -5.01 -2.83
CA ARG A 80 3.24 -5.40 -3.50
C ARG A 80 3.13 -5.23 -5.00
N THR A 81 4.28 -5.21 -5.67
CA THR A 81 4.34 -5.32 -7.11
C THR A 81 4.54 -6.77 -7.50
N ALA A 82 4.33 -7.08 -8.78
CA ALA A 82 4.55 -8.44 -9.29
C ALA A 82 6.02 -8.87 -9.14
N ALA A 83 6.95 -7.92 -9.05
CA ALA A 83 8.36 -8.23 -8.87
C ALA A 83 8.70 -8.76 -7.48
N ILE A 84 7.82 -8.53 -6.52
CA ILE A 84 8.01 -9.01 -5.14
C ILE A 84 7.28 -10.33 -5.00
N HIS A 85 8.03 -11.42 -4.80
CA HIS A 85 7.46 -12.75 -4.79
C HIS A 85 6.99 -13.17 -3.39
N ASP A 86 6.20 -14.24 -3.33
CA ASP A 86 5.67 -14.75 -2.07
C ASP A 86 6.76 -15.19 -1.10
N GLY A 87 7.95 -15.52 -1.61
CA GLY A 87 9.07 -15.88 -0.75
C GLY A 87 9.76 -14.71 -0.08
N ASN A 88 9.39 -13.48 -0.45
CA ASN A 88 9.93 -12.30 0.20
C ASN A 88 9.55 -12.31 1.68
N PRO A 89 10.48 -11.99 2.60
CA PRO A 89 10.16 -12.07 4.04
C PRO A 89 8.95 -11.27 4.46
N GLU A 90 8.68 -10.14 3.83
CA GLU A 90 7.52 -9.32 4.18
C GLU A 90 6.24 -9.97 3.72
N ILE A 91 6.23 -10.50 2.49
CA ILE A 91 5.04 -11.17 1.97
C ILE A 91 4.78 -12.45 2.75
N ALA A 92 5.81 -13.26 2.97
CA ALA A 92 5.68 -14.48 3.75
C ALA A 92 5.22 -14.19 5.17
N GLY A 93 5.76 -13.14 5.78
CA GLY A 93 5.37 -12.73 7.12
C GLY A 93 3.93 -12.28 7.20
N ALA A 94 3.47 -11.55 6.19
CA ALA A 94 2.09 -11.10 6.13
C ALA A 94 1.14 -12.28 6.01
N ILE A 95 1.46 -13.22 5.13
CA ILE A 95 0.64 -14.41 4.94
C ILE A 95 0.56 -15.21 6.25
N ALA A 96 1.70 -15.40 6.93
CA ALA A 96 1.75 -16.14 8.17
C ALA A 96 0.94 -15.48 9.28
N ARG A 97 0.84 -14.16 9.27
CA ARG A 97 0.11 -13.41 10.29
C ARG A 97 -1.34 -13.14 9.91
N GLY A 98 -1.78 -13.60 8.75
CA GLY A 98 -3.14 -13.37 8.29
C GLY A 98 -3.41 -11.95 7.81
N ILE A 99 -2.36 -11.20 7.49
CA ILE A 99 -2.51 -9.85 6.96
C ILE A 99 -2.80 -9.94 5.46
N PRO A 100 -3.86 -9.30 4.96
CA PRO A 100 -4.18 -9.36 3.53
C PRO A 100 -3.06 -8.78 2.68
N VAL A 101 -2.76 -9.43 1.56
CA VAL A 101 -1.75 -8.97 0.61
C VAL A 101 -2.45 -8.68 -0.71
N TYR A 102 -2.25 -7.48 -1.22
CA TYR A 102 -2.84 -7.05 -2.48
C TYR A 102 -1.76 -6.66 -3.45
N GLU A 103 -2.06 -6.77 -4.74
CA GLU A 103 -1.16 -6.27 -5.75
C GLU A 103 -1.46 -4.80 -6.03
N ARG A 104 -0.45 -4.10 -6.52
CA ARG A 104 -0.57 -2.69 -6.86
C ARG A 104 -1.79 -2.40 -7.73
N ALA A 105 -2.04 -3.25 -8.73
CA ALA A 105 -3.18 -3.06 -9.63
C ALA A 105 -4.51 -3.12 -8.89
N GLN A 106 -4.62 -3.98 -7.88
CA GLN A 106 -5.84 -4.07 -7.09
C GLN A 106 -6.06 -2.80 -6.28
N ALA A 107 -4.98 -2.24 -5.74
CA ALA A 107 -5.07 -1.00 -4.97
C ALA A 107 -5.52 0.16 -5.87
N TRP A 108 -4.91 0.29 -7.06
CA TRP A 108 -5.32 1.32 -8.00
C TRP A 108 -6.78 1.15 -8.42
N GLY A 109 -7.20 -0.10 -8.68
CA GLY A 109 -8.59 -0.36 -9.03
C GLY A 109 -9.56 0.08 -7.94
N GLY A 110 -9.22 -0.19 -6.69
CA GLY A 110 -10.04 0.23 -5.56
C GLY A 110 -10.12 1.75 -5.44
N ILE A 111 -8.99 2.42 -5.62
CA ILE A 111 -8.93 3.88 -5.56
C ILE A 111 -9.78 4.49 -6.68
N MET A 112 -9.65 3.96 -7.89
CA MET A 112 -10.39 4.50 -9.02
C MET A 112 -11.90 4.36 -8.83
N ARG A 113 -12.34 3.25 -8.26
CA ARG A 113 -13.76 3.07 -7.97
C ARG A 113 -14.25 4.08 -6.93
N SER A 114 -13.42 4.35 -5.91
CA SER A 114 -13.77 5.32 -4.88
C SER A 114 -13.86 6.73 -5.46
N TYR A 115 -12.93 7.10 -6.32
CA TYR A 115 -12.97 8.41 -6.97
C TYR A 115 -14.14 8.55 -7.90
N ARG A 116 -14.46 7.49 -8.64
CA ARG A 116 -15.61 7.53 -9.54
C ARG A 116 -16.89 7.82 -8.77
N ASN A 117 -17.08 7.17 -7.63
CA ASN A 117 -18.25 7.41 -6.80
C ASN A 117 -18.29 8.84 -6.27
N ALA A 118 -17.15 9.35 -5.83
CA ALA A 118 -17.07 10.72 -5.34
C ALA A 118 -17.36 11.73 -6.45
N CYS A 119 -16.83 11.49 -7.66
CA CYS A 119 -17.08 12.37 -8.79
C CYS A 119 -18.55 12.40 -9.17
N LEU A 120 -19.22 11.24 -9.12
CA LEU A 120 -20.65 11.18 -9.42
C LEU A 120 -21.46 12.01 -8.43
N LEU A 121 -21.07 11.96 -7.15
CA LEU A 121 -21.75 12.75 -6.13
C LEU A 121 -21.55 14.25 -6.35
N TYR A 122 -20.36 14.65 -6.73
CA TYR A 122 -20.07 16.06 -6.95
C TYR A 122 -20.70 16.60 -8.20
N THR A 123 -20.83 15.79 -9.24
CA THR A 123 -21.34 16.25 -10.52
C THR A 123 -22.85 16.11 -10.63
N SER A 124 -23.49 15.47 -9.68
CA SER A 124 -24.95 15.37 -9.68
C SER A 124 -25.57 16.75 -9.50
N PRO A 125 -26.55 17.09 -10.30
CA PRO A 125 -27.24 18.37 -10.16
C PRO A 125 -27.95 18.50 -8.83
#